data_85dafd971c6c68888ad2c66eae8f88d3
#
_entry.id   85dafd971c6c68888ad2c66eae8f88d3
#
_cell.length_a   1.000
_cell.length_b   1.000
_cell.length_c   1.000
_cell.angle_alpha   90.00
_cell.angle_beta   90.00
_cell.angle_gamma   90.00
#
_symmetry.space_group_name_H-M   'P 1'
#
loop_
_entity.id
_entity.type
_entity.pdbx_description
1 polymer ?
#
loop_
_entity_poly.entity_id
_entity_poly.type
_entity_poly.pdbx_seq_one_letter_code
_entity_poly.pdbx_strand_id
1 'polypeptide(L)'
;MVTRLVAEIAENYYQLLALDNRLATLEKTIEIQQDSLKMSIAKKNAGRGTELAVKRFEAEVEKNKAERAIIQQEIVEKENRINFLAGRYPQHIDRPSVTFVDM
;
A
#
# COMPACT_ATOMS: atom_id res chain seq x y z
N MET A 1 1.19 -22.54 24.91
CA MET A 1 0.32 -23.06 23.86
C MET A 1 -0.74 -22.09 23.45
N VAL A 2 -1.86 -22.01 24.17
CA VAL A 2 -2.92 -21.06 23.80
C VAL A 2 -2.37 -19.62 23.81
N THR A 3 -1.57 -19.31 24.81
CA THR A 3 -0.97 -17.97 24.94
C THR A 3 -0.07 -17.62 23.76
N ARG A 4 0.71 -18.59 23.30
CA ARG A 4 1.61 -18.40 22.17
C ARG A 4 0.81 -18.18 20.87
N LEU A 5 -0.27 -18.94 20.68
CA LEU A 5 -1.12 -18.79 19.51
C LEU A 5 -1.78 -17.41 19.49
N VAL A 6 -2.29 -16.95 20.62
CA VAL A 6 -2.89 -15.62 20.75
C VAL A 6 -1.86 -14.54 20.44
N ALA A 7 -0.64 -14.69 20.94
CA ALA A 7 0.43 -13.73 20.68
C ALA A 7 0.78 -13.68 19.19
N GLU A 8 0.81 -14.83 18.52
CA GLU A 8 1.08 -14.90 17.08
C GLU A 8 -0.03 -14.20 16.28
N ILE A 9 -1.28 -14.45 16.63
CA ILE A 9 -2.41 -13.80 15.96
C ILE A 9 -2.33 -12.29 16.16
N ALA A 10 -2.07 -11.84 17.37
CA ALA A 10 -1.96 -10.41 17.66
C ALA A 10 -0.83 -9.76 16.87
N GLU A 11 0.34 -10.41 16.80
CA GLU A 11 1.47 -9.89 16.04
C GLU A 11 1.15 -9.76 14.57
N ASN A 12 0.53 -10.78 13.98
CA ASN A 12 0.13 -10.72 12.57
C ASN A 12 -0.92 -9.64 12.34
N TYR A 13 -1.83 -9.45 13.29
CA TYR A 13 -2.84 -8.40 13.20
C TYR A 13 -2.19 -7.01 13.19
N TYR A 14 -1.22 -6.77 14.08
CA TYR A 14 -0.50 -5.50 14.09
C TYR A 14 0.27 -5.27 12.81
N GLN A 15 0.89 -6.31 12.28
CA GLN A 15 1.59 -6.21 11.00
C GLN A 15 0.62 -5.86 9.88
N LEU A 16 -0.58 -6.42 9.93
CA LEU A 16 -1.62 -6.13 8.95
C LEU A 16 -2.05 -4.68 9.00
N LEU A 17 -2.23 -4.12 10.20
CA LEU A 17 -2.55 -2.71 10.37
C LEU A 17 -1.44 -1.81 9.82
N ALA A 18 -0.19 -2.17 10.05
CA ALA A 18 0.94 -1.42 9.52
C ALA A 18 0.97 -1.44 8.00
N LEU A 19 0.66 -2.59 7.40
CA LEU A 19 0.59 -2.71 5.94
C LEU A 19 -0.56 -1.86 5.36
N ASP A 20 -1.71 -1.84 6.03
CA ASP A 20 -2.83 -1.00 5.61
C ASP A 20 -2.44 0.46 5.61
N ASN A 21 -1.72 0.89 6.65
CA ASN A 21 -1.27 2.27 6.76
C ASN A 21 -0.26 2.62 5.65
N ARG A 22 0.67 1.72 5.39
CA ARG A 22 1.63 1.89 4.30
C ARG A 22 0.94 1.97 2.95
N LEU A 23 -0.07 1.11 2.74
CA LEU A 23 -0.82 1.11 1.50
C LEU A 23 -1.56 2.44 1.29
N ALA A 24 -2.21 2.95 2.33
CA ALA A 24 -2.92 4.22 2.25
C ALA A 24 -1.97 5.37 1.91
N THR A 25 -0.79 5.40 2.55
CA THR A 25 0.23 6.40 2.28
C THR A 25 0.74 6.31 0.84
N LEU A 26 1.00 5.10 0.38
CA LEU A 26 1.51 4.87 -0.97
C LEU A 26 0.48 5.25 -2.03
N GLU A 27 -0.78 4.94 -1.81
CA GLU A 27 -1.85 5.31 -2.75
C GLU A 27 -1.97 6.83 -2.87
N LYS A 28 -1.84 7.54 -1.76
CA LYS A 28 -1.85 8.99 -1.78
C LYS A 28 -0.64 9.55 -2.52
N THR A 29 0.52 8.94 -2.33
CA THR A 29 1.74 9.32 -3.03
C THR A 29 1.58 9.11 -4.55
N ILE A 30 1.00 7.98 -4.96
CA ILE A 30 0.75 7.69 -6.37
C ILE A 30 -0.18 8.75 -6.98
N GLU A 31 -1.23 9.12 -6.26
CA GLU A 31 -2.16 10.17 -6.72
C GLU A 31 -1.44 11.48 -6.95
N ILE A 32 -0.60 11.90 -6.00
CA ILE A 32 0.18 13.12 -6.13
C ILE A 32 1.15 13.04 -7.32
N GLN A 33 1.79 11.89 -7.49
CA GLN A 33 2.72 11.69 -8.60
C GLN A 33 2.03 11.68 -9.95
N GLN A 34 0.82 11.13 -10.03
CA GLN A 34 0.03 11.16 -11.26
C GLN A 34 -0.34 12.60 -11.63
N ASP A 35 -0.68 13.43 -10.65
CA ASP A 35 -0.95 14.84 -10.90
C ASP A 35 0.31 15.57 -11.38
N SER A 36 1.46 15.27 -10.77
CA SER A 36 2.74 15.82 -11.20
C SER A 36 3.08 15.39 -12.62
N LEU A 37 2.77 14.16 -12.98
CA LEU A 37 2.98 13.66 -14.33
C LEU A 37 2.13 14.43 -15.33
N LYS A 38 0.85 14.64 -15.02
CA LYS A 38 -0.04 15.43 -15.88
C LYS A 38 0.50 16.84 -16.10
N MET A 39 0.98 17.47 -15.04
CA MET A 39 1.57 18.81 -15.15
C MET A 39 2.84 18.80 -16.00
N SER A 40 3.66 17.78 -15.87
CA SER A 40 4.88 17.63 -16.65
C SER A 40 4.57 17.46 -18.14
N ILE A 41 3.55 16.69 -18.46
CA ILE A 41 3.09 16.50 -19.85
C ILE A 41 2.58 17.84 -20.41
N ALA A 42 1.79 18.57 -19.63
CA ALA A 42 1.28 19.86 -20.04
C ALA A 42 2.41 20.85 -20.32
N LYS A 43 3.44 20.87 -19.49
CA LYS A 43 4.62 21.73 -19.67
C LYS A 43 5.37 21.36 -20.95
N LYS A 44 5.54 20.05 -21.19
CA LYS A 44 6.20 19.56 -22.39
C LYS A 44 5.44 20.02 -23.65
N ASN A 45 4.11 19.86 -23.64
CA ASN A 45 3.26 20.25 -24.77
C ASN A 45 3.27 21.76 -25.00
N ALA A 46 3.49 22.53 -23.96
CA ALA A 46 3.61 23.99 -24.05
C ALA A 46 5.04 24.45 -24.38
N GLY A 47 5.96 23.52 -24.62
CA GLY A 47 7.34 23.85 -24.94
C GLY A 47 8.20 24.25 -23.75
N ARG A 48 7.71 24.03 -22.54
CA ARG A 48 8.41 24.44 -21.31
C ARG A 48 9.04 23.30 -20.55
N GLY A 49 8.79 22.07 -20.96
CA GLY A 49 9.31 20.88 -20.29
C GLY A 49 10.05 19.98 -21.24
N THR A 50 10.67 18.95 -20.69
CA THR A 50 11.44 17.98 -21.45
C THR A 50 10.77 16.62 -21.42
N GLU A 51 11.01 15.81 -22.44
CA GLU A 51 10.57 14.44 -22.47
C GLU A 51 11.21 13.60 -21.36
N LEU A 52 12.45 13.93 -21.01
CA LEU A 52 13.15 13.23 -19.93
C LEU A 52 12.41 13.38 -18.59
N ALA A 53 11.91 14.59 -18.30
CA ALA A 53 11.16 14.83 -17.08
C ALA A 53 9.88 14.00 -17.05
N VAL A 54 9.16 13.93 -18.18
CA VAL A 54 7.95 13.10 -18.29
C VAL A 54 8.28 11.63 -18.05
N LYS A 55 9.35 11.14 -18.67
CA LYS A 55 9.78 9.74 -18.49
C LYS A 55 10.13 9.42 -17.05
N ARG A 56 10.77 10.35 -16.35
CA ARG A 56 11.09 10.19 -14.94
C ARG A 56 9.85 10.05 -14.08
N PHE A 57 8.85 10.91 -14.29
CA PHE A 57 7.59 10.82 -13.54
C PHE A 57 6.84 9.55 -13.85
N GLU A 58 6.83 9.13 -15.13
CA GLU A 58 6.20 7.87 -15.51
C GLU A 58 6.86 6.69 -14.79
N ALA A 59 8.19 6.66 -14.74
CA ALA A 59 8.93 5.58 -14.09
C ALA A 59 8.63 5.53 -12.58
N GLU A 60 8.56 6.69 -11.93
CA GLU A 60 8.23 6.75 -10.51
C GLU A 60 6.82 6.24 -10.22
N VAL A 61 5.85 6.63 -11.05
CA VAL A 61 4.47 6.17 -10.89
C VAL A 61 4.41 4.65 -11.06
N GLU A 62 5.05 4.11 -12.07
CA GLU A 62 5.04 2.67 -12.33
C GLU A 62 5.73 1.89 -11.21
N LYS A 63 6.84 2.42 -10.70
CA LYS A 63 7.55 1.82 -9.56
C LYS A 63 6.64 1.74 -8.34
N ASN A 64 5.94 2.81 -8.04
CA ASN A 64 5.07 2.85 -6.87
C ASN A 64 3.83 1.99 -7.04
N LYS A 65 3.31 1.86 -8.26
CA LYS A 65 2.21 0.95 -8.55
C LYS A 65 2.63 -0.50 -8.33
N ALA A 66 3.86 -0.86 -8.73
CA ALA A 66 4.39 -2.19 -8.50
C ALA A 66 4.54 -2.46 -7.00
N GLU A 67 5.03 -1.49 -6.24
CA GLU A 67 5.14 -1.61 -4.80
C GLU A 67 3.77 -1.76 -4.14
N ARG A 68 2.77 -1.03 -4.63
CA ARG A 68 1.39 -1.18 -4.15
C ARG A 68 0.90 -2.61 -4.31
N ALA A 69 1.16 -3.23 -5.46
CA ALA A 69 0.76 -4.61 -5.70
C ALA A 69 1.45 -5.57 -4.72
N ILE A 70 2.71 -5.33 -4.40
CA ILE A 70 3.46 -6.13 -3.44
C ILE A 70 2.83 -6.01 -2.04
N ILE A 71 2.49 -4.79 -1.63
CA ILE A 71 1.87 -4.56 -0.32
C ILE A 71 0.50 -5.22 -0.26
N GLN A 72 -0.29 -5.12 -1.32
CA GLN A 72 -1.60 -5.77 -1.39
C GLN A 72 -1.47 -7.28 -1.26
N GLN A 73 -0.46 -7.87 -1.86
CA GLN A 73 -0.21 -9.30 -1.74
C GLN A 73 0.20 -9.67 -0.31
N GLU A 74 1.03 -8.86 0.32
CA GLU A 74 1.41 -9.10 1.71
C GLU A 74 0.20 -9.03 2.65
N ILE A 75 -0.73 -8.11 2.37
CA ILE A 75 -1.97 -8.02 3.16
C ILE A 75 -2.76 -9.31 3.05
N VAL A 76 -2.93 -9.83 1.85
CA VAL A 76 -3.66 -11.09 1.63
C VAL A 76 -2.97 -12.23 2.37
N GLU A 77 -1.65 -12.30 2.30
CA GLU A 77 -0.89 -13.34 2.99
C GLU A 77 -1.08 -13.25 4.51
N LYS A 78 -1.06 -12.05 5.06
CA LYS A 78 -1.29 -11.86 6.50
C LYS A 78 -2.71 -12.22 6.90
N GLU A 79 -3.69 -11.85 6.09
CA GLU A 79 -5.08 -12.23 6.35
C GLU A 79 -5.25 -13.74 6.34
N ASN A 80 -4.64 -14.42 5.38
CA ASN A 80 -4.68 -15.87 5.29
C ASN A 80 -4.00 -16.51 6.50
N ARG A 81 -2.89 -15.93 6.94
CA ARG A 81 -2.18 -16.45 8.11
C ARG A 81 -3.01 -16.32 9.37
N ILE A 82 -3.67 -15.18 9.56
CA ILE A 82 -4.54 -14.97 10.73
C ILE A 82 -5.71 -15.94 10.69
N ASN A 83 -6.34 -16.13 9.54
CA ASN A 83 -7.45 -17.06 9.40
C ASN A 83 -7.01 -18.49 9.68
N PHE A 84 -5.83 -18.87 9.21
CA PHE A 84 -5.27 -20.19 9.48
C PHE A 84 -5.06 -20.40 10.98
N LEU A 85 -4.44 -19.42 11.65
CA LEU A 85 -4.16 -19.50 13.08
C LEU A 85 -5.44 -19.53 13.91
N ALA A 86 -6.48 -18.83 13.44
CA ALA A 86 -7.77 -18.80 14.13
C ALA A 86 -8.65 -20.01 13.78
N GLY A 87 -8.21 -20.88 12.87
CA GLY A 87 -8.99 -22.05 12.46
C GLY A 87 -10.19 -21.71 11.59
N ARG A 88 -10.15 -20.59 10.87
CA ARG A 88 -11.23 -20.14 10.01
C ARG A 88 -10.87 -20.33 8.54
N TYR A 89 -11.89 -20.30 7.69
CA TYR A 89 -11.66 -20.30 6.25
C TYR A 89 -11.04 -18.96 5.84
N PRO A 90 -10.24 -18.93 4.77
CA PRO A 90 -9.71 -17.67 4.27
C PRO A 90 -10.84 -16.68 3.99
N GLN A 91 -10.74 -15.49 4.58
CA GLN A 91 -11.74 -14.45 4.43
C GLN A 91 -11.13 -13.11 4.73
N HIS A 92 -11.79 -12.07 4.29
CA HIS A 92 -11.36 -10.72 4.61
C HIS A 92 -11.48 -10.49 6.12
N ILE A 93 -10.50 -9.82 6.69
CA ILE A 93 -10.48 -9.50 8.11
C ILE A 93 -10.81 -8.02 8.25
N ASP A 94 -11.91 -7.73 8.94
CA ASP A 94 -12.31 -6.36 9.21
C ASP A 94 -11.34 -5.72 10.18
N ARG A 95 -10.93 -4.51 9.87
CA ARG A 95 -10.00 -3.74 10.69
C ARG A 95 -10.55 -2.35 10.92
N PRO A 96 -10.29 -1.75 12.08
CA PRO A 96 -10.70 -0.38 12.32
C PRO A 96 -10.01 0.56 11.31
N SER A 97 -10.73 1.57 10.87
CA SER A 97 -10.22 2.57 9.93
C SER A 97 -9.37 3.62 10.64
N VAL A 98 -8.49 3.17 11.51
CA VAL A 98 -7.61 4.06 12.26
C VAL A 98 -6.25 4.06 11.60
N THR A 99 -5.75 5.25 11.31
CA THR A 99 -4.39 5.40 10.80
C THR A 99 -3.50 5.87 11.93
N PHE A 100 -2.26 5.45 11.92
CA PHE A 100 -1.31 5.88 12.94
C PHE A 100 -1.02 7.37 12.87
N VAL A 101 -1.32 7.98 11.74
CA VAL A 101 -1.13 9.42 11.54
C VAL A 101 -2.08 10.23 12.40
N ASP A 102 -3.23 9.68 12.73
CA ASP A 102 -4.28 10.36 13.49
C ASP A 102 -4.06 10.26 15.01
N MET A 103 -3.03 9.60 15.44
CA MET A 103 -2.75 9.42 16.86
C MET A 103 -1.78 10.43 17.41
#